data_c39d3a5dac82e208b837336c27803480
#
_entry.id   c39d3a5dac82e208b837336c27803480
#
_cell.length_a   1.000
_cell.length_b   1.000
_cell.length_c   1.000
_cell.angle_alpha   90.00
_cell.angle_beta   90.00
_cell.angle_gamma   90.00
#
_symmetry.space_group_name_H-M   'P 1'
#
loop_
_entity.id
_entity.type
_entity.pdbx_description
1 polymer ?
#
loop_
_entity_poly.entity_id
_entity_poly.type
_entity_poly.pdbx_seq_one_letter_code
_entity_poly.pdbx_strand_id
1 'polypeptide(L)'
;LEDLCDLSVRSLEELIDYQDYPVRAAEVATLGRRSLGVGFIGLAHYLARLGHNYDSQGAWDAVHKLTESFQYYLLRSSNQLAKEKGQCADFGSTKYSDGILPIDTYKSDVDEITKVELKHDWESLRASILEYGLRHSTLSAQMPSESSSVVSNATNGIEPPRDYLSVKKSKKGPLKQVVPSFGSLKNNYTLLWDMKNNDGYIKIISVMQKFFDQAISGNWSYNPENYPDNEVPVSVMANDLLT
;
A
#
# COMPACT_ATOMS: atom_id res chain seq x y z
N LEU A 1 -2.21 -12.15 9.02
CA LEU A 1 -2.07 -11.40 7.76
C LEU A 1 -2.26 -12.32 6.56
N GLU A 2 -1.66 -13.51 6.58
CA GLU A 2 -1.78 -14.52 5.51
C GLU A 2 -3.25 -14.79 5.14
N ASP A 3 -4.08 -15.19 6.11
CA ASP A 3 -5.50 -15.50 5.89
C ASP A 3 -6.29 -14.30 5.34
N LEU A 4 -5.94 -13.08 5.77
CA LEU A 4 -6.58 -11.87 5.27
C LEU A 4 -6.21 -11.58 3.82
N CYS A 5 -4.96 -11.81 3.43
CA CYS A 5 -4.52 -11.67 2.05
C CYS A 5 -5.21 -12.70 1.16
N ASP A 6 -5.26 -13.97 1.59
CA ASP A 6 -5.93 -15.03 0.84
C ASP A 6 -7.43 -14.75 0.65
N LEU A 7 -8.10 -14.38 1.74
CA LEU A 7 -9.52 -14.01 1.68
C LEU A 7 -9.77 -12.82 0.74
N SER A 8 -8.92 -11.79 0.80
CA SER A 8 -9.05 -10.61 -0.05
C SER A 8 -8.89 -10.96 -1.53
N VAL A 9 -7.86 -11.73 -1.89
CA VAL A 9 -7.61 -12.15 -3.26
C VAL A 9 -8.75 -13.02 -3.78
N ARG A 10 -9.20 -14.01 -3.00
CA ARG A 10 -10.30 -14.89 -3.39
C ARG A 10 -11.63 -14.15 -3.53
N SER A 11 -11.93 -13.23 -2.62
CA SER A 11 -13.17 -12.44 -2.70
C SER A 11 -13.21 -11.54 -3.92
N LEU A 12 -12.09 -10.90 -4.27
CA LEU A 12 -11.98 -10.06 -5.45
C LEU A 12 -11.97 -10.87 -6.75
N GLU A 13 -11.39 -12.07 -6.74
CA GLU A 13 -11.46 -13.02 -7.86
C GLU A 13 -12.92 -13.39 -8.19
N GLU A 14 -13.73 -13.71 -7.18
CA GLU A 14 -15.15 -14.01 -7.38
C GLU A 14 -15.94 -12.79 -7.89
N LEU A 15 -15.58 -11.56 -7.44
CA LEU A 15 -16.20 -10.33 -7.94
C LEU A 15 -15.90 -10.07 -9.41
N ILE A 16 -14.71 -10.42 -9.90
CA ILE A 16 -14.37 -10.31 -11.33
C ILE A 16 -15.31 -11.15 -12.19
N ASP A 17 -15.65 -12.35 -11.74
CA ASP A 17 -16.54 -13.24 -12.48
C ASP A 17 -18.02 -12.90 -12.29
N TYR A 18 -18.39 -12.29 -11.16
CA TYR A 18 -19.78 -11.99 -10.80
C TYR A 18 -20.33 -10.68 -11.41
N GLN A 19 -19.46 -9.69 -11.66
CA GLN A 19 -19.91 -8.39 -12.12
C GLN A 19 -20.38 -8.37 -13.59
N ASP A 20 -21.34 -7.50 -13.90
CA ASP A 20 -21.75 -7.21 -15.27
C ASP A 20 -20.81 -6.16 -15.90
N TYR A 21 -20.34 -6.43 -17.12
CA TYR A 21 -19.47 -5.53 -17.86
C TYR A 21 -20.28 -4.65 -18.81
N PRO A 22 -20.24 -3.31 -18.67
CA PRO A 22 -21.08 -2.41 -19.48
C PRO A 22 -20.68 -2.36 -20.96
N VAL A 23 -19.41 -2.72 -21.27
CA VAL A 23 -18.88 -2.77 -22.63
C VAL A 23 -17.97 -3.98 -22.82
N ARG A 24 -17.97 -4.53 -24.04
CA ARG A 24 -17.15 -5.73 -24.37
C ARG A 24 -15.66 -5.53 -24.14
N ALA A 25 -15.14 -4.33 -24.41
CA ALA A 25 -13.71 -4.05 -24.21
C ALA A 25 -13.30 -4.16 -22.73
N ALA A 26 -14.16 -3.70 -21.81
CA ALA A 26 -13.90 -3.83 -20.37
C ALA A 26 -13.90 -5.31 -19.93
N GLU A 27 -14.86 -6.10 -20.42
CA GLU A 27 -14.94 -7.54 -20.16
C GLU A 27 -13.66 -8.26 -20.61
N VAL A 28 -13.28 -8.07 -21.88
CA VAL A 28 -12.09 -8.74 -22.46
C VAL A 28 -10.82 -8.38 -21.68
N ALA A 29 -10.61 -7.09 -21.41
CA ALA A 29 -9.42 -6.63 -20.67
C ALA A 29 -9.40 -7.16 -19.23
N THR A 30 -10.55 -7.13 -18.54
CA THR A 30 -10.62 -7.57 -17.14
C THR A 30 -10.45 -9.08 -17.03
N LEU A 31 -11.18 -9.87 -17.82
CA LEU A 31 -11.10 -11.32 -17.75
C LEU A 31 -9.75 -11.86 -18.25
N GLY A 32 -9.12 -11.18 -19.22
CA GLY A 32 -7.79 -11.55 -19.73
C GLY A 32 -6.68 -11.35 -18.69
N ARG A 33 -6.69 -10.22 -18.00
CA ARG A 33 -5.65 -9.85 -17.04
C ARG A 33 -5.98 -10.14 -15.58
N ARG A 34 -7.26 -10.11 -15.21
CA ARG A 34 -7.75 -10.29 -13.82
C ARG A 34 -6.98 -9.42 -12.80
N SER A 35 -6.70 -8.17 -13.17
CA SER A 35 -5.90 -7.24 -12.36
C SER A 35 -6.63 -6.89 -11.07
N LEU A 36 -5.94 -6.98 -9.94
CA LEU A 36 -6.40 -6.54 -8.64
C LEU A 36 -5.61 -5.31 -8.18
N GLY A 37 -6.16 -4.60 -7.20
CA GLY A 37 -5.51 -3.49 -6.50
C GLY A 37 -5.79 -3.61 -5.01
N VAL A 38 -5.12 -4.53 -4.33
CA VAL A 38 -5.25 -4.72 -2.88
C VAL A 38 -4.31 -3.78 -2.17
N GLY A 39 -4.83 -2.99 -1.24
CA GLY A 39 -4.06 -2.09 -0.38
C GLY A 39 -4.55 -2.17 1.06
N PHE A 40 -3.95 -1.39 1.94
CA PHE A 40 -4.35 -1.34 3.35
C PHE A 40 -4.58 0.09 3.83
N ILE A 41 -5.31 0.22 4.91
CA ILE A 41 -5.59 1.47 5.62
C ILE A 41 -5.10 1.37 7.04
N GLY A 42 -5.01 2.50 7.72
CA GLY A 42 -4.70 2.49 9.15
C GLY A 42 -3.22 2.42 9.49
N LEU A 43 -2.31 2.78 8.56
CA LEU A 43 -0.87 2.75 8.83
C LEU A 43 -0.49 3.61 10.04
N ALA A 44 -1.08 4.80 10.17
CA ALA A 44 -0.80 5.67 11.32
C ALA A 44 -1.19 5.01 12.65
N HIS A 45 -2.32 4.30 12.70
CA HIS A 45 -2.71 3.55 13.89
C HIS A 45 -1.76 2.38 14.17
N TYR A 46 -1.32 1.67 13.12
CA TYR A 46 -0.35 0.59 13.26
C TYR A 46 0.98 1.09 13.85
N LEU A 47 1.53 2.18 13.32
CA LEU A 47 2.76 2.78 13.82
C LEU A 47 2.60 3.31 15.26
N ALA A 48 1.48 3.98 15.56
CA ALA A 48 1.17 4.44 16.92
C ALA A 48 1.11 3.29 17.94
N ARG A 49 0.57 2.14 17.55
CA ARG A 49 0.56 0.93 18.40
C ARG A 49 1.95 0.37 18.66
N LEU A 50 2.87 0.53 17.72
CA LEU A 50 4.27 0.12 17.89
C LEU A 50 5.11 1.18 18.59
N GLY A 51 4.58 2.39 18.81
CA GLY A 51 5.31 3.52 19.39
C GLY A 51 6.35 4.13 18.44
N HIS A 52 6.11 4.06 17.14
CA HIS A 52 7.00 4.59 16.11
C HIS A 52 6.43 5.82 15.42
N ASN A 53 7.24 6.85 15.29
CA ASN A 53 6.94 8.03 14.48
C ASN A 53 7.29 7.77 13.01
N TYR A 54 6.64 8.46 12.07
CA TYR A 54 6.87 8.33 10.63
C TYR A 54 8.31 8.56 10.19
N ASP A 55 9.06 9.39 10.90
CA ASP A 55 10.46 9.74 10.65
C ASP A 55 11.47 8.88 11.44
N SER A 56 11.02 7.76 12.01
CA SER A 56 11.86 6.88 12.80
C SER A 56 12.28 5.62 12.04
N GLN A 57 13.50 5.14 12.32
CA GLN A 57 14.00 3.87 11.77
C GLN A 57 13.05 2.70 12.10
N GLY A 58 12.47 2.69 13.31
CA GLY A 58 11.51 1.66 13.71
C GLY A 58 10.26 1.62 12.83
N ALA A 59 9.79 2.77 12.34
CA ALA A 59 8.66 2.83 11.42
C ALA A 59 9.01 2.23 10.06
N TRP A 60 10.17 2.60 9.49
CA TRP A 60 10.61 2.08 8.19
C TRP A 60 10.86 0.57 8.23
N ASP A 61 11.49 0.06 9.29
CA ASP A 61 11.69 -1.37 9.51
C ASP A 61 10.38 -2.14 9.70
N ALA A 62 9.41 -1.54 10.41
CA ALA A 62 8.10 -2.14 10.62
C ALA A 62 7.30 -2.18 9.30
N VAL A 63 7.37 -1.11 8.50
CA VAL A 63 6.73 -1.05 7.18
C VAL A 63 7.36 -2.04 6.22
N HIS A 64 8.69 -2.19 6.21
CA HIS A 64 9.37 -3.19 5.39
C HIS A 64 8.81 -4.60 5.67
N LYS A 65 8.79 -5.01 6.94
CA LYS A 65 8.28 -6.33 7.36
C LYS A 65 6.80 -6.54 7.01
N LEU A 66 6.00 -5.49 7.18
CA LEU A 66 4.57 -5.54 6.86
C LEU A 66 4.35 -5.72 5.36
N THR A 67 4.99 -4.87 4.54
CA THR A 67 4.77 -4.85 3.10
C THR A 67 5.41 -6.02 2.37
N GLU A 68 6.56 -6.52 2.85
CA GLU A 68 7.12 -7.78 2.38
C GLU A 68 6.12 -8.93 2.56
N SER A 69 5.64 -9.13 3.79
CA SER A 69 4.70 -10.20 4.09
C SER A 69 3.37 -10.04 3.32
N PHE A 70 2.90 -8.79 3.18
CA PHE A 70 1.67 -8.48 2.45
C PHE A 70 1.78 -8.91 0.99
N GLN A 71 2.80 -8.45 0.26
CA GLN A 71 3.00 -8.80 -1.15
C GLN A 71 3.26 -10.29 -1.35
N TYR A 72 4.09 -10.89 -0.49
CA TYR A 72 4.36 -12.32 -0.54
C TYR A 72 3.06 -13.15 -0.44
N TYR A 73 2.19 -12.84 0.51
CA TYR A 73 0.94 -13.58 0.69
C TYR A 73 -0.07 -13.32 -0.43
N LEU A 74 -0.13 -12.12 -0.99
CA LEU A 74 -0.97 -11.84 -2.17
C LEU A 74 -0.52 -12.67 -3.37
N LEU A 75 0.77 -12.70 -3.68
CA LEU A 75 1.32 -13.50 -4.77
C LEU A 75 1.11 -14.98 -4.55
N ARG A 76 1.34 -15.47 -3.33
CA ARG A 76 1.12 -16.87 -2.97
C ARG A 76 -0.35 -17.28 -3.13
N SER A 77 -1.29 -16.43 -2.72
CA SER A 77 -2.72 -16.68 -2.90
C SER A 77 -3.10 -16.73 -4.38
N SER A 78 -2.60 -15.78 -5.19
CA SER A 78 -2.83 -15.75 -6.62
C SER A 78 -2.22 -16.98 -7.34
N ASN A 79 -1.02 -17.42 -6.92
CA ASN A 79 -0.40 -18.64 -7.43
C ASN A 79 -1.22 -19.90 -7.04
N GLN A 80 -1.73 -19.95 -5.81
CA GLN A 80 -2.60 -21.04 -5.37
C GLN A 80 -3.91 -21.08 -6.20
N LEU A 81 -4.51 -19.92 -6.48
CA LEU A 81 -5.68 -19.84 -7.35
C LEU A 81 -5.35 -20.24 -8.80
N ALA A 82 -4.14 -19.95 -9.28
CA ALA A 82 -3.71 -20.43 -10.59
C ALA A 82 -3.62 -21.97 -10.65
N LYS A 83 -3.21 -22.63 -9.56
CA LYS A 83 -3.25 -24.09 -9.45
C LYS A 83 -4.66 -24.65 -9.46
N GLU A 84 -5.61 -23.93 -8.86
CA GLU A 84 -7.01 -24.36 -8.72
C GLU A 84 -7.85 -24.06 -9.98
N LYS A 85 -7.67 -22.89 -10.60
CA LYS A 85 -8.52 -22.35 -11.67
C LYS A 85 -7.80 -22.06 -12.98
N GLY A 86 -6.47 -22.25 -13.03
CA GLY A 86 -5.61 -21.84 -14.14
C GLY A 86 -5.11 -20.39 -14.01
N GLN A 87 -3.99 -20.09 -14.62
CA GLN A 87 -3.43 -18.74 -14.71
C GLN A 87 -4.34 -17.80 -15.53
N CYS A 88 -4.20 -16.48 -15.38
CA CYS A 88 -4.91 -15.54 -16.25
C CYS A 88 -4.43 -15.65 -17.71
N ALA A 89 -5.33 -15.36 -18.65
CA ALA A 89 -5.04 -15.55 -20.08
C ALA A 89 -3.82 -14.74 -20.56
N ASP A 90 -3.67 -13.52 -20.01
CA ASP A 90 -2.58 -12.61 -20.37
C ASP A 90 -1.32 -12.76 -19.48
N PHE A 91 -1.20 -13.86 -18.72
CA PHE A 91 -0.05 -14.10 -17.82
C PHE A 91 1.29 -13.95 -18.55
N GLY A 92 1.42 -14.51 -19.74
CA GLY A 92 2.63 -14.44 -20.56
C GLY A 92 3.07 -13.02 -20.98
N SER A 93 2.22 -12.01 -20.76
CA SER A 93 2.57 -10.61 -20.99
C SER A 93 3.02 -9.86 -19.72
N THR A 94 3.13 -10.57 -18.60
CA THR A 94 3.53 -10.00 -17.30
C THR A 94 5.01 -10.26 -17.03
N LYS A 95 5.64 -9.42 -16.20
CA LYS A 95 7.01 -9.68 -15.71
C LYS A 95 7.09 -10.98 -14.90
N TYR A 96 6.00 -11.40 -14.28
CA TYR A 96 5.93 -12.64 -13.52
C TYR A 96 6.14 -13.90 -14.38
N SER A 97 5.77 -13.86 -15.67
CA SER A 97 6.04 -14.97 -16.59
C SER A 97 7.53 -15.18 -16.87
N ASP A 98 8.34 -14.12 -16.71
CA ASP A 98 9.80 -14.15 -16.80
C ASP A 98 10.46 -14.41 -15.44
N GLY A 99 9.66 -14.69 -14.40
CA GLY A 99 10.14 -14.89 -13.04
C GLY A 99 10.59 -13.60 -12.33
N ILE A 100 10.25 -12.42 -12.86
CA ILE A 100 10.63 -11.14 -12.27
C ILE A 100 9.58 -10.73 -11.23
N LEU A 101 10.02 -10.61 -9.98
CA LEU A 101 9.20 -10.18 -8.84
C LEU A 101 9.46 -8.71 -8.50
N PRO A 102 8.58 -8.03 -7.72
CA PRO A 102 8.83 -6.65 -7.31
C PRO A 102 10.19 -6.44 -6.62
N ILE A 103 10.63 -7.41 -5.81
CA ILE A 103 11.92 -7.40 -5.11
C ILE A 103 13.15 -7.42 -6.04
N ASP A 104 12.97 -7.64 -7.34
CA ASP A 104 14.07 -7.67 -8.32
C ASP A 104 14.23 -6.32 -9.05
N THR A 105 13.22 -5.43 -8.99
CA THR A 105 13.14 -4.25 -9.86
C THR A 105 12.98 -2.92 -9.12
N TYR A 106 13.15 -2.91 -7.81
CA TYR A 106 13.13 -1.68 -7.03
C TYR A 106 14.46 -0.91 -7.13
N LYS A 107 14.44 0.37 -6.75
CA LYS A 107 15.64 1.21 -6.68
C LYS A 107 16.49 0.78 -5.48
N SER A 108 17.73 0.39 -5.69
CA SER A 108 18.62 -0.17 -4.65
C SER A 108 18.88 0.79 -3.47
N ASP A 109 18.75 2.11 -3.69
CA ASP A 109 18.92 3.12 -2.65
C ASP A 109 17.93 2.95 -1.48
N VAL A 110 16.81 2.25 -1.71
CA VAL A 110 15.87 1.87 -0.65
C VAL A 110 16.52 1.03 0.44
N ASP A 111 17.55 0.25 0.11
CA ASP A 111 18.30 -0.56 1.09
C ASP A 111 19.17 0.29 2.04
N GLU A 112 19.37 1.59 1.74
CA GLU A 112 19.98 2.53 2.67
C GLU A 112 18.97 3.03 3.72
N ILE A 113 17.65 2.96 3.44
CA ILE A 113 16.60 3.38 4.37
C ILE A 113 16.41 2.32 5.47
N THR A 114 16.45 1.04 5.11
CA THR A 114 16.29 -0.07 6.05
C THR A 114 17.19 -1.24 5.67
N LYS A 115 17.82 -1.84 6.70
CA LYS A 115 18.70 -3.02 6.55
C LYS A 115 17.98 -4.32 6.93
N VAL A 116 16.66 -4.31 6.95
CA VAL A 116 15.86 -5.50 7.27
C VAL A 116 16.00 -6.52 6.14
N GLU A 117 16.43 -7.71 6.48
CA GLU A 117 16.52 -8.84 5.56
C GLU A 117 15.13 -9.38 5.20
N LEU A 118 15.00 -9.95 4.00
CA LEU A 118 13.79 -10.62 3.57
C LEU A 118 13.53 -11.86 4.43
N LYS A 119 12.29 -12.00 4.89
CA LYS A 119 11.88 -13.08 5.80
C LYS A 119 11.33 -14.29 5.06
N HIS A 120 10.67 -14.06 3.92
CA HIS A 120 9.94 -15.10 3.20
C HIS A 120 10.81 -15.79 2.15
N ASP A 121 10.48 -17.03 1.82
CA ASP A 121 11.14 -17.81 0.75
C ASP A 121 10.61 -17.38 -0.63
N TRP A 122 11.13 -16.28 -1.11
CA TRP A 122 10.78 -15.72 -2.42
C TRP A 122 11.18 -16.62 -3.58
N GLU A 123 12.27 -17.39 -3.44
CA GLU A 123 12.75 -18.24 -4.53
C GLU A 123 11.84 -19.47 -4.73
N SER A 124 11.36 -20.09 -3.67
CA SER A 124 10.36 -21.15 -3.78
C SER A 124 9.05 -20.64 -4.37
N LEU A 125 8.63 -19.40 -4.04
CA LEU A 125 7.46 -18.79 -4.64
C LEU A 125 7.69 -18.47 -6.11
N ARG A 126 8.86 -17.94 -6.49
CA ARG A 126 9.27 -17.70 -7.88
C ARG A 126 9.19 -18.97 -8.72
N ALA A 127 9.78 -20.05 -8.22
CA ALA A 127 9.74 -21.35 -8.89
C ALA A 127 8.30 -21.84 -9.12
N SER A 128 7.45 -21.70 -8.10
CA SER A 128 6.03 -22.06 -8.19
C SER A 128 5.25 -21.16 -9.17
N ILE A 129 5.57 -19.87 -9.25
CA ILE A 129 4.97 -18.95 -10.24
C ILE A 129 5.39 -19.30 -11.66
N LEU A 130 6.65 -19.66 -11.88
CA LEU A 130 7.12 -20.10 -13.19
C LEU A 130 6.47 -21.41 -13.65
N GLU A 131 6.15 -22.29 -12.71
CA GLU A 131 5.53 -23.59 -13.01
C GLU A 131 4.00 -23.49 -13.25
N TYR A 132 3.27 -22.74 -12.39
CA TYR A 132 1.81 -22.71 -12.38
C TYR A 132 1.21 -21.37 -12.81
N GLY A 133 2.00 -20.32 -12.93
CA GLY A 133 1.55 -18.96 -13.21
C GLY A 133 0.93 -18.24 -12.04
N LEU A 134 0.28 -17.12 -12.35
CA LEU A 134 -0.58 -16.35 -11.44
C LEU A 134 -1.99 -16.23 -12.00
N ARG A 135 -2.98 -16.25 -11.13
CA ARG A 135 -4.38 -16.00 -11.50
C ARG A 135 -4.64 -14.53 -11.84
N HIS A 136 -3.80 -13.62 -11.37
CA HIS A 136 -3.92 -12.17 -11.50
C HIS A 136 -2.63 -11.58 -12.09
N SER A 137 -2.77 -10.65 -13.03
CA SER A 137 -1.61 -9.99 -13.67
C SER A 137 -0.90 -8.99 -12.76
N THR A 138 -1.63 -8.41 -11.80
CA THR A 138 -1.16 -7.50 -10.74
C THR A 138 -2.02 -7.67 -9.50
N LEU A 139 -1.50 -7.36 -8.32
CA LEU A 139 -2.16 -7.65 -7.04
C LEU A 139 -2.21 -6.48 -6.09
N SER A 140 -1.09 -5.80 -5.83
CA SER A 140 -1.03 -4.75 -4.82
C SER A 140 -1.09 -3.35 -5.44
N ALA A 141 -1.87 -2.47 -4.83
CA ALA A 141 -1.88 -1.04 -5.10
C ALA A 141 -2.25 -0.30 -3.83
N GLN A 142 -1.67 0.87 -3.61
CA GLN A 142 -2.07 1.71 -2.48
C GLN A 142 -2.88 2.90 -2.99
N MET A 143 -4.18 2.84 -2.74
CA MET A 143 -5.13 3.84 -3.19
C MET A 143 -5.45 4.86 -2.08
N PRO A 144 -5.98 6.04 -2.42
CA PRO A 144 -6.68 6.90 -1.47
C PRO A 144 -7.90 6.18 -0.90
N SER A 145 -8.10 6.21 0.42
CA SER A 145 -9.12 5.38 1.09
C SER A 145 -10.00 6.17 2.07
N GLU A 146 -10.35 7.40 1.71
CA GLU A 146 -11.12 8.27 2.59
C GLU A 146 -12.47 7.70 3.03
N SER A 147 -13.21 7.08 2.12
CA SER A 147 -14.54 6.52 2.44
C SER A 147 -14.42 5.21 3.21
N SER A 148 -13.57 4.29 2.78
CA SER A 148 -13.35 2.99 3.45
C SER A 148 -12.78 3.13 4.85
N SER A 149 -11.91 4.12 5.08
CA SER A 149 -11.39 4.42 6.41
C SER A 149 -12.46 4.90 7.38
N VAL A 150 -13.47 5.64 6.89
CA VAL A 150 -14.60 6.08 7.72
C VAL A 150 -15.47 4.90 8.15
N VAL A 151 -15.79 4.01 7.22
CA VAL A 151 -16.64 2.83 7.50
C VAL A 151 -16.03 1.94 8.58
N SER A 152 -14.72 1.74 8.54
CA SER A 152 -13.99 0.88 9.48
C SER A 152 -13.43 1.61 10.70
N ASN A 153 -13.68 2.92 10.83
CA ASN A 153 -13.08 3.78 11.86
C ASN A 153 -11.55 3.65 11.93
N ALA A 154 -10.89 3.60 10.77
CA ALA A 154 -9.44 3.55 10.63
C ALA A 154 -8.86 4.93 10.28
N THR A 155 -7.55 5.13 10.45
CA THR A 155 -6.86 6.27 9.85
C THR A 155 -6.80 6.12 8.31
N ASN A 156 -6.79 7.25 7.59
CA ASN A 156 -6.85 7.24 6.13
C ASN A 156 -5.57 6.65 5.52
N GLY A 157 -5.71 5.56 4.78
CA GLY A 157 -4.63 4.96 4.01
C GLY A 157 -3.32 4.79 4.78
N ILE A 158 -2.28 5.36 4.22
CA ILE A 158 -0.91 5.33 4.75
C ILE A 158 -0.44 6.69 5.31
N GLU A 159 -1.28 7.71 5.23
CA GLU A 159 -0.94 9.08 5.61
C GLU A 159 -1.04 9.30 7.12
N PRO A 160 -0.20 10.20 7.68
CA PRO A 160 -0.40 10.70 9.04
C PRO A 160 -1.74 11.42 9.15
N PRO A 161 -2.49 11.29 10.25
CA PRO A 161 -3.72 12.05 10.44
C PRO A 161 -3.42 13.55 10.59
N ARG A 162 -4.29 14.38 10.03
CA ARG A 162 -4.16 15.85 10.13
C ARG A 162 -4.40 16.38 11.55
N ASP A 163 -5.28 15.69 12.28
CA ASP A 163 -5.63 15.98 13.67
C ASP A 163 -6.20 14.69 14.29
N TYR A 164 -6.31 14.66 15.61
CA TYR A 164 -6.95 13.58 16.37
C TYR A 164 -8.45 13.46 16.08
N LEU A 165 -9.10 14.57 15.72
CA LEU A 165 -10.50 14.65 15.35
C LEU A 165 -10.63 15.21 13.93
N SER A 166 -11.13 14.43 13.01
CA SER A 166 -11.50 14.88 11.67
C SER A 166 -13.02 15.04 11.53
N VAL A 167 -13.44 16.04 10.77
CA VAL A 167 -14.86 16.27 10.45
C VAL A 167 -15.03 16.19 8.94
N LYS A 168 -15.68 15.13 8.48
CA LYS A 168 -16.00 14.97 7.06
C LYS A 168 -17.43 15.43 6.79
N LYS A 169 -17.61 16.32 5.82
CA LYS A 169 -18.93 16.77 5.38
C LYS A 169 -19.51 15.75 4.37
N SER A 170 -20.72 15.30 4.61
CA SER A 170 -21.47 14.45 3.68
C SER A 170 -22.81 15.09 3.35
N LYS A 171 -23.51 14.57 2.33
CA LYS A 171 -24.89 15.00 2.01
C LYS A 171 -25.87 14.80 3.19
N LYS A 172 -25.56 13.90 4.12
CA LYS A 172 -26.36 13.60 5.31
C LYS A 172 -25.92 14.36 6.56
N GLY A 173 -24.95 15.27 6.44
CA GLY A 173 -24.42 16.07 7.55
C GLY A 173 -22.94 15.79 7.86
N PRO A 174 -22.37 16.48 8.87
CA PRO A 174 -21.00 16.29 9.27
C PRO A 174 -20.83 14.96 10.04
N LEU A 175 -19.80 14.19 9.65
CA LEU A 175 -19.35 12.99 10.34
C LEU A 175 -18.07 13.30 11.10
N LYS A 176 -18.09 13.13 12.42
CA LYS A 176 -16.92 13.26 13.27
C LYS A 176 -16.24 11.92 13.43
N GLN A 177 -14.94 11.87 13.18
CA GLN A 177 -14.12 10.67 13.33
C GLN A 177 -12.92 11.00 14.22
N VAL A 178 -12.76 10.25 15.31
CA VAL A 178 -11.60 10.33 16.21
C VAL A 178 -10.62 9.23 15.81
N VAL A 179 -9.32 9.51 15.85
CA VAL A 179 -8.29 8.48 15.58
C VAL A 179 -8.50 7.27 16.48
N PRO A 180 -8.30 6.03 15.97
CA PRO A 180 -8.51 4.81 16.74
C PRO A 180 -7.68 4.80 18.03
N SER A 181 -8.24 4.24 19.10
CA SER A 181 -7.56 4.11 20.39
C SER A 181 -7.05 5.43 20.99
N PHE A 182 -7.73 6.54 20.72
CA PHE A 182 -7.30 7.88 21.14
C PHE A 182 -6.93 7.96 22.62
N GLY A 183 -7.74 7.37 23.51
CA GLY A 183 -7.49 7.41 24.97
C GLY A 183 -6.16 6.81 25.42
N SER A 184 -5.65 5.81 24.69
CA SER A 184 -4.42 5.10 25.04
C SER A 184 -3.23 5.44 24.14
N LEU A 185 -3.46 5.86 22.90
CA LEU A 185 -2.42 6.06 21.89
C LEU A 185 -2.24 7.52 21.44
N LYS A 186 -2.94 8.47 22.06
CA LYS A 186 -2.86 9.89 21.67
C LYS A 186 -1.43 10.38 21.49
N ASN A 187 -0.56 10.08 22.45
CA ASN A 187 0.82 10.57 22.46
C ASN A 187 1.76 9.80 21.51
N ASN A 188 1.28 8.73 20.90
CA ASN A 188 2.05 7.91 19.97
C ASN A 188 1.73 8.24 18.50
N TYR A 189 0.66 8.99 18.24
CA TYR A 189 0.36 9.40 16.87
C TYR A 189 1.29 10.52 16.41
N THR A 190 1.84 10.37 15.22
CA THR A 190 2.43 11.48 14.47
C THR A 190 1.31 12.21 13.74
N LEU A 191 1.11 13.47 14.01
CA LEU A 191 0.18 14.30 13.23
C LEU A 191 0.91 14.90 12.02
N LEU A 192 0.18 15.08 10.92
CA LEU A 192 0.74 15.58 9.67
C LEU A 192 1.46 16.93 9.85
N TRP A 193 0.84 17.84 10.60
CA TRP A 193 1.36 19.20 10.78
C TRP A 193 2.46 19.31 11.84
N ASP A 194 2.72 18.25 12.62
CA ASP A 194 3.86 18.14 13.53
C ASP A 194 5.13 17.67 12.82
N MET A 195 5.00 17.18 11.59
CA MET A 195 6.14 16.77 10.75
C MET A 195 6.83 18.02 10.16
N LYS A 196 8.17 18.06 10.25
CA LYS A 196 8.96 19.20 9.73
C LYS A 196 9.02 19.24 8.21
N ASN A 197 9.03 18.07 7.58
CA ASN A 197 9.14 17.85 6.14
C ASN A 197 8.50 16.51 5.76
N ASN A 198 8.56 16.16 4.49
CA ASN A 198 8.00 14.90 3.98
C ASN A 198 8.97 13.71 4.05
N ASP A 199 10.21 13.87 4.46
CA ASP A 199 11.28 12.84 4.37
C ASP A 199 10.87 11.49 4.96
N GLY A 200 10.31 11.50 6.17
CA GLY A 200 9.88 10.27 6.85
C GLY A 200 8.78 9.54 6.10
N TYR A 201 7.83 10.30 5.55
CA TYR A 201 6.72 9.76 4.76
C TYR A 201 7.20 9.25 3.38
N ILE A 202 8.09 9.98 2.71
CA ILE A 202 8.71 9.57 1.43
C ILE A 202 9.47 8.24 1.63
N LYS A 203 10.26 8.13 2.70
CA LYS A 203 10.96 6.86 3.02
C LYS A 203 10.01 5.70 3.24
N ILE A 204 8.87 5.91 3.90
CA ILE A 204 7.81 4.89 4.05
C ILE A 204 7.30 4.45 2.67
N ILE A 205 6.96 5.39 1.79
CA ILE A 205 6.48 5.08 0.43
C ILE A 205 7.55 4.33 -0.36
N SER A 206 8.81 4.77 -0.29
CA SER A 206 9.93 4.12 -0.98
C SER A 206 10.13 2.67 -0.53
N VAL A 207 10.07 2.42 0.78
CA VAL A 207 10.13 1.06 1.34
C VAL A 207 8.94 0.21 0.89
N MET A 208 7.74 0.78 0.86
CA MET A 208 6.55 0.07 0.37
C MET A 208 6.68 -0.28 -1.11
N GLN A 209 7.17 0.66 -1.94
CA GLN A 209 7.28 0.46 -3.39
C GLN A 209 8.25 -0.66 -3.76
N LYS A 210 9.20 -1.02 -2.90
CA LYS A 210 10.05 -2.22 -3.06
C LYS A 210 9.23 -3.50 -3.26
N PHE A 211 8.04 -3.58 -2.66
CA PHE A 211 7.21 -4.78 -2.65
C PHE A 211 5.95 -4.67 -3.50
N PHE A 212 5.42 -3.47 -3.71
CA PHE A 212 4.19 -3.26 -4.46
C PHE A 212 4.42 -3.42 -5.97
N ASP A 213 3.51 -4.10 -6.65
CA ASP A 213 3.58 -4.31 -8.10
C ASP A 213 2.87 -3.24 -8.93
N GLN A 214 2.12 -2.34 -8.27
CA GLN A 214 1.52 -1.16 -8.88
C GLN A 214 1.86 0.10 -8.09
N ALA A 215 1.38 1.24 -8.55
CA ALA A 215 1.66 2.54 -7.96
C ALA A 215 1.07 2.71 -6.55
N ILE A 216 1.75 3.54 -5.77
CA ILE A 216 1.31 4.04 -4.46
C ILE A 216 0.84 5.48 -4.64
N SER A 217 -0.41 5.77 -4.25
CA SER A 217 -0.92 7.14 -4.19
C SER A 217 -0.53 7.77 -2.86
N GLY A 218 0.09 8.94 -2.92
CA GLY A 218 0.48 9.72 -1.75
C GLY A 218 0.30 11.22 -1.96
N ASN A 219 0.20 11.97 -0.87
CA ASN A 219 0.15 13.42 -0.89
C ASN A 219 1.36 14.00 -0.17
N TRP A 220 2.05 14.91 -0.82
CA TRP A 220 3.08 15.72 -0.19
C TRP A 220 2.41 16.93 0.46
N SER A 221 2.71 17.17 1.72
CA SER A 221 2.10 18.24 2.51
C SER A 221 3.18 19.20 2.99
N TYR A 222 2.92 20.49 2.79
CA TYR A 222 3.85 21.54 3.17
C TYR A 222 3.13 22.51 4.13
N ASN A 223 3.68 22.70 5.34
CA ASN A 223 3.24 23.75 6.24
C ASN A 223 4.12 25.00 5.97
N PRO A 224 3.56 26.09 5.41
CA PRO A 224 4.33 27.31 5.14
C PRO A 224 5.03 27.87 6.37
N GLU A 225 4.47 27.71 7.56
CA GLU A 225 5.06 28.19 8.82
C GLU A 225 6.44 27.58 9.14
N ASN A 226 6.78 26.45 8.51
CA ASN A 226 8.07 25.78 8.67
C ASN A 226 9.18 26.42 7.78
N TYR A 227 8.84 27.43 6.96
CA TYR A 227 9.75 28.04 6.00
C TYR A 227 9.86 29.55 6.19
N PRO A 228 11.03 30.16 5.82
CA PRO A 228 11.20 31.60 5.87
C PRO A 228 10.10 32.33 5.08
N ASP A 229 9.62 33.44 5.61
CA ASP A 229 8.58 34.28 5.00
C ASP A 229 7.26 33.56 4.72
N ASN A 230 7.04 32.38 5.30
CA ASN A 230 5.93 31.46 5.03
C ASN A 230 5.82 31.06 3.55
N GLU A 231 6.96 30.96 2.88
CA GLU A 231 7.03 30.54 1.48
C GLU A 231 7.79 29.22 1.36
N VAL A 232 7.15 28.22 0.73
CA VAL A 232 7.78 26.93 0.47
C VAL A 232 8.73 27.04 -0.73
N PRO A 233 10.05 26.84 -0.57
CA PRO A 233 10.98 26.93 -1.70
C PRO A 233 10.69 25.86 -2.75
N VAL A 234 10.72 26.25 -4.03
CA VAL A 234 10.54 25.30 -5.15
C VAL A 234 11.58 24.17 -5.11
N SER A 235 12.79 24.44 -4.63
CA SER A 235 13.83 23.42 -4.46
C SER A 235 13.46 22.32 -3.48
N VAL A 236 12.71 22.63 -2.42
CA VAL A 236 12.19 21.62 -1.47
C VAL A 236 11.21 20.72 -2.18
N MET A 237 10.23 21.30 -2.89
CA MET A 237 9.23 20.54 -3.65
C MET A 237 9.88 19.68 -4.74
N ALA A 238 10.88 20.23 -5.44
CA ALA A 238 11.62 19.51 -6.48
C ALA A 238 12.40 18.32 -5.90
N ASN A 239 13.05 18.51 -4.76
CA ASN A 239 13.76 17.42 -4.09
C ASN A 239 12.80 16.30 -3.69
N ASP A 240 11.65 16.60 -3.07
CA ASP A 240 10.65 15.60 -2.67
C ASP A 240 10.11 14.79 -3.87
N LEU A 241 10.12 15.36 -5.08
CA LEU A 241 9.68 14.68 -6.30
C LEU A 241 10.77 13.85 -6.97
N LEU A 242 12.06 14.15 -6.69
CA LEU A 242 13.20 13.47 -7.30
C LEU A 242 13.78 12.34 -6.42
N THR A 243 13.45 12.35 -5.13
CA THR A 243 13.87 11.31 -4.17
C THR A 243 13.02 10.07 -4.33
#